data_ef684a396922c65eb2c2819828307ee6
#
_entry.id   ef684a396922c65eb2c2819828307ee6
#
_cell.length_a   1.000
_cell.length_b   1.000
_cell.length_c   1.000
_cell.angle_alpha   90.00
_cell.angle_beta   90.00
_cell.angle_gamma   90.00
#
_symmetry.space_group_name_H-M   'P 1'
#
loop_
_entity.id
_entity.type
_entity.pdbx_description
1 polymer ?
#
loop_
_entity_poly.entity_id
_entity_poly.type
_entity_poly.pdbx_seq_one_letter_code
_entity_poly.pdbx_strand_id
1 'polypeptide(L)'
;MGYINTTPSKTAFDVLDVSLLSKINLINLFASYRGKPRLFEIEAIAGMGWLHYYVNGKGDDNSWSTRLGLNLNFNLGETKAWTLGIKPAIVYDMQGDFNQAKSRFNANNATFELTAGLTYHFKMSTGNHYFTKVKVYNQSEIDDLNVAINALREQVGSRDRELNNANQRISGLHKELEECRTKVVPIETVVKTCLLYTS
;
A
#
# COMPACT_ATOMS: atom_id res chain seq x y z
N MET A 1 -33.23 1.21 -28.77
CA MET A 1 -32.50 1.80 -29.91
C MET A 1 -32.40 3.28 -29.62
N GLY A 2 -31.25 3.73 -29.15
CA GLY A 2 -31.01 5.15 -28.87
C GLY A 2 -30.85 5.87 -30.20
N TYR A 3 -31.71 6.82 -30.47
CA TYR A 3 -31.52 7.75 -31.55
C TYR A 3 -30.42 8.72 -31.18
N ILE A 4 -29.26 8.60 -31.82
CA ILE A 4 -28.27 9.69 -31.81
C ILE A 4 -28.91 10.80 -32.68
N ASN A 5 -29.48 11.77 -32.01
CA ASN A 5 -30.04 12.93 -32.71
C ASN A 5 -28.86 13.83 -33.06
N THR A 6 -28.31 13.67 -34.24
CA THR A 6 -27.24 14.53 -34.77
C THR A 6 -27.86 15.81 -35.33
N THR A 7 -28.43 16.65 -34.49
CA THR A 7 -28.58 18.06 -34.82
C THR A 7 -27.21 18.71 -34.64
N PRO A 8 -26.58 19.19 -35.73
CA PRO A 8 -25.28 19.85 -35.58
C PRO A 8 -25.47 21.11 -34.76
N SER A 9 -25.05 21.05 -33.52
CA SER A 9 -24.99 22.23 -32.71
C SER A 9 -23.88 23.16 -33.25
N LYS A 10 -24.08 24.47 -33.21
CA LYS A 10 -23.05 25.42 -33.57
C LYS A 10 -21.97 25.57 -32.51
N THR A 11 -22.15 24.87 -31.39
CA THR A 11 -21.23 24.81 -30.26
C THR A 11 -20.41 23.51 -30.33
N ALA A 12 -19.24 23.50 -29.69
CA ALA A 12 -18.39 22.33 -29.62
C ALA A 12 -19.01 21.19 -28.78
N PHE A 13 -20.04 21.49 -28.00
CA PHE A 13 -20.72 20.57 -27.10
C PHE A 13 -22.22 20.76 -27.20
N ASP A 14 -22.99 19.66 -27.23
CA ASP A 14 -24.45 19.70 -27.21
C ASP A 14 -25.02 19.77 -25.80
N VAL A 15 -24.30 19.24 -24.82
CA VAL A 15 -24.69 19.20 -23.41
C VAL A 15 -23.48 19.45 -22.53
N LEU A 16 -23.65 20.24 -21.49
CA LEU A 16 -22.69 20.42 -20.39
C LEU A 16 -23.30 19.88 -19.10
N ASP A 17 -22.61 18.97 -18.43
CA ASP A 17 -22.96 18.49 -17.09
C ASP A 17 -21.89 18.92 -16.07
N VAL A 18 -22.31 19.68 -15.08
CA VAL A 18 -21.47 20.06 -13.93
C VAL A 18 -22.05 19.42 -12.68
N SER A 19 -21.35 18.42 -12.16
CA SER A 19 -21.85 17.57 -11.08
C SER A 19 -20.93 17.55 -9.86
N LEU A 20 -21.53 17.54 -8.67
CA LEU A 20 -20.85 17.26 -7.41
C LEU A 20 -21.05 15.77 -7.09
N LEU A 21 -19.94 15.05 -7.01
CA LEU A 21 -19.96 13.60 -6.81
C LEU A 21 -19.36 13.22 -5.46
N SER A 22 -20.07 12.38 -4.71
CA SER A 22 -19.56 11.67 -3.55
C SER A 22 -19.09 10.27 -3.97
N LYS A 23 -17.99 9.81 -3.36
CA LYS A 23 -17.42 8.49 -3.61
C LYS A 23 -17.21 7.76 -2.29
N ILE A 24 -17.63 6.52 -2.24
CA ILE A 24 -17.46 5.63 -1.08
C ILE A 24 -16.76 4.36 -1.56
N ASN A 25 -15.59 4.07 -1.00
CA ASN A 25 -14.88 2.82 -1.29
C ASN A 25 -15.57 1.67 -0.54
N LEU A 26 -16.30 0.82 -1.29
CA LEU A 26 -17.09 -0.27 -0.73
C LEU A 26 -16.23 -1.36 -0.11
N ILE A 27 -15.08 -1.64 -0.70
CA ILE A 27 -14.17 -2.67 -0.16
C ILE A 27 -13.59 -2.21 1.17
N ASN A 28 -13.23 -0.92 1.31
CA ASN A 28 -12.74 -0.39 2.58
C ASN A 28 -13.84 -0.27 3.64
N LEU A 29 -15.08 -0.05 3.21
CA LEU A 29 -16.24 -0.01 4.11
C LEU A 29 -16.51 -1.38 4.75
N PHE A 30 -16.49 -2.46 3.96
CA PHE A 30 -16.82 -3.81 4.44
C PHE A 30 -15.61 -4.60 4.96
N ALA A 31 -14.42 -4.41 4.40
CA ALA A 31 -13.23 -5.18 4.71
C ALA A 31 -12.10 -4.36 5.37
N SER A 32 -12.41 -3.19 5.89
CA SER A 32 -11.50 -2.21 6.50
C SER A 32 -10.31 -1.81 5.60
N TYR A 33 -9.79 -0.62 5.79
CA TYR A 33 -8.62 -0.13 5.08
C TYR A 33 -7.34 -0.76 5.64
N ARG A 34 -6.50 -1.35 4.77
CA ARG A 34 -5.25 -2.05 5.16
C ARG A 34 -4.01 -1.15 5.30
N GLY A 35 -4.15 0.15 5.07
CA GLY A 35 -3.02 1.09 5.12
C GLY A 35 -2.29 1.28 3.79
N LYS A 36 -2.70 0.59 2.73
CA LYS A 36 -2.25 0.77 1.34
C LYS A 36 -3.33 0.31 0.36
N PRO A 37 -3.37 0.88 -0.85
CA PRO A 37 -4.35 0.53 -1.88
C PRO A 37 -4.27 -0.95 -2.25
N ARG A 38 -5.43 -1.55 -2.50
CA ARG A 38 -5.52 -2.92 -3.01
C ARG A 38 -5.28 -2.93 -4.51
N LEU A 39 -5.04 -4.12 -5.06
CA LEU A 39 -4.95 -4.29 -6.51
C LEU A 39 -6.26 -3.88 -7.20
N PHE A 40 -7.39 -4.27 -6.60
CA PHE A 40 -8.72 -3.97 -7.10
C PHE A 40 -9.55 -3.29 -6.01
N GLU A 41 -10.23 -2.20 -6.38
CA GLU A 41 -11.10 -1.43 -5.50
C GLU A 41 -12.39 -1.07 -6.23
N ILE A 42 -13.51 -1.11 -5.49
CA ILE A 42 -14.83 -0.72 -5.97
C ILE A 42 -15.28 0.47 -5.16
N GLU A 43 -15.62 1.56 -5.85
CA GLU A 43 -16.21 2.75 -5.26
C GLU A 43 -17.64 2.92 -5.76
N ALA A 44 -18.59 3.15 -4.87
CA ALA A 44 -19.90 3.67 -5.23
C ALA A 44 -19.79 5.18 -5.47
N ILE A 45 -20.45 5.64 -6.53
CA ILE A 45 -20.52 7.06 -6.88
C ILE A 45 -21.98 7.48 -6.86
N ALA A 46 -22.27 8.55 -6.15
CA ALA A 46 -23.56 9.21 -6.16
C ALA A 46 -23.37 10.72 -6.17
N GLY A 47 -24.20 11.44 -6.91
CA GLY A 47 -24.11 12.89 -6.96
C GLY A 47 -25.27 13.55 -7.65
N MET A 48 -25.23 14.86 -7.59
CA MET A 48 -26.20 15.75 -8.24
C MET A 48 -25.47 16.75 -9.09
N GLY A 49 -26.06 17.14 -10.21
CA GLY A 49 -25.45 18.05 -11.15
C GLY A 49 -26.46 19.00 -11.79
N TRP A 50 -25.92 19.86 -12.59
CA TRP A 50 -26.64 20.79 -13.46
C TRP A 50 -26.31 20.46 -14.89
N LEU A 51 -27.35 20.17 -15.68
CA LEU A 51 -27.30 19.92 -17.11
C LEU A 51 -27.68 21.19 -17.85
N HIS A 52 -26.87 21.56 -18.84
CA HIS A 52 -27.17 22.65 -19.75
C HIS A 52 -27.19 22.11 -21.18
N TYR A 53 -28.32 22.24 -21.84
CA TYR A 53 -28.53 21.82 -23.21
C TYR A 53 -28.38 23.02 -24.14
N TYR A 54 -27.43 22.98 -25.06
CA TYR A 54 -27.25 23.98 -26.10
C TYR A 54 -28.16 23.70 -27.26
N VAL A 55 -29.34 24.33 -27.26
CA VAL A 55 -30.37 24.11 -28.31
C VAL A 55 -30.28 25.20 -29.37
N ASN A 56 -29.86 24.83 -30.58
CA ASN A 56 -29.71 25.77 -31.67
C ASN A 56 -31.05 26.40 -32.07
N GLY A 57 -31.22 27.69 -31.78
CA GLY A 57 -32.32 28.51 -32.31
C GLY A 57 -33.63 28.53 -31.54
N LYS A 58 -33.71 27.82 -30.37
CA LYS A 58 -34.92 27.80 -29.54
C LYS A 58 -34.71 28.21 -28.08
N GLY A 59 -33.56 28.78 -27.78
CA GLY A 59 -33.11 29.07 -26.39
C GLY A 59 -32.51 27.80 -25.73
N ASP A 60 -31.53 28.06 -24.89
CA ASP A 60 -30.87 27.00 -24.12
C ASP A 60 -31.76 26.52 -22.99
N ASP A 61 -31.62 25.26 -22.62
CA ASP A 61 -32.39 24.67 -21.57
C ASP A 61 -31.52 24.14 -20.41
N ASN A 62 -32.07 24.18 -19.21
CA ASN A 62 -31.38 23.81 -18.00
C ASN A 62 -32.17 22.74 -17.24
N SER A 63 -31.47 21.73 -16.74
CA SER A 63 -32.06 20.67 -15.95
C SER A 63 -31.18 20.29 -14.79
N TRP A 64 -31.75 19.62 -13.78
CA TRP A 64 -30.98 18.96 -12.75
C TRP A 64 -30.68 17.53 -13.12
N SER A 65 -29.46 17.10 -12.84
CA SER A 65 -29.06 15.70 -13.02
C SER A 65 -28.84 15.01 -11.68
N THR A 66 -29.08 13.70 -11.67
CA THR A 66 -28.64 12.81 -10.60
C THR A 66 -27.84 11.69 -11.20
N ARG A 67 -26.62 11.50 -10.70
CA ARG A 67 -25.71 10.47 -11.18
C ARG A 67 -25.53 9.39 -10.14
N LEU A 68 -25.70 8.14 -10.53
CA LEU A 68 -25.43 6.95 -9.74
C LEU A 68 -24.51 6.02 -10.53
N GLY A 69 -23.47 5.52 -9.92
CA GLY A 69 -22.52 4.68 -10.63
C GLY A 69 -21.57 3.92 -9.74
N LEU A 70 -20.72 3.17 -10.39
CA LEU A 70 -19.59 2.49 -9.77
C LEU A 70 -18.28 2.97 -10.41
N ASN A 71 -17.21 2.89 -9.66
CA ASN A 71 -15.87 3.09 -10.16
C ASN A 71 -15.05 1.84 -9.81
N LEU A 72 -14.66 1.12 -10.84
CA LEU A 72 -13.85 -0.10 -10.74
C LEU A 72 -12.41 0.28 -10.99
N ASN A 73 -11.62 0.34 -9.92
CA ASN A 73 -10.23 0.76 -9.95
C ASN A 73 -9.29 -0.44 -9.90
N PHE A 74 -8.36 -0.52 -10.85
CA PHE A 74 -7.27 -1.48 -10.89
C PHE A 74 -5.97 -0.74 -10.64
N ASN A 75 -5.42 -0.89 -9.42
CA ASN A 75 -4.19 -0.24 -9.00
C ASN A 75 -2.99 -1.09 -9.40
N LEU A 76 -2.22 -0.61 -10.37
CA LEU A 76 -1.15 -1.34 -11.03
C LEU A 76 0.23 -0.97 -10.47
N GLY A 77 1.16 -1.92 -10.57
CA GLY A 77 2.55 -1.78 -10.12
C GLY A 77 2.71 -2.01 -8.61
N GLU A 78 3.95 -2.15 -8.16
CA GLU A 78 4.28 -2.37 -6.74
C GLU A 78 3.93 -1.16 -5.88
N THR A 79 4.19 0.04 -6.39
CA THR A 79 3.90 1.31 -5.71
C THR A 79 2.45 1.75 -5.85
N LYS A 80 1.62 1.05 -6.66
CA LYS A 80 0.24 1.43 -6.97
C LYS A 80 0.11 2.86 -7.54
N ALA A 81 1.13 3.30 -8.27
CA ALA A 81 1.17 4.64 -8.85
C ALA A 81 0.24 4.80 -10.05
N TRP A 82 -0.12 3.72 -10.72
CA TRP A 82 -1.03 3.72 -11.84
C TRP A 82 -2.37 3.11 -11.47
N THR A 83 -3.45 3.77 -11.85
CA THR A 83 -4.81 3.26 -11.65
C THR A 83 -5.55 3.29 -12.98
N LEU A 84 -5.99 2.10 -13.43
CA LEU A 84 -6.94 1.95 -14.52
C LEU A 84 -8.34 1.95 -13.92
N GLY A 85 -9.16 2.93 -14.29
CA GLY A 85 -10.54 3.07 -13.82
C GLY A 85 -11.55 2.79 -14.92
N ILE A 86 -12.58 1.98 -14.64
CA ILE A 86 -13.75 1.79 -15.48
C ILE A 86 -14.95 2.26 -14.66
N LYS A 87 -15.72 3.21 -15.21
CA LYS A 87 -16.79 3.91 -14.49
C LYS A 87 -18.13 3.79 -15.23
N PRO A 88 -18.88 2.71 -15.04
CA PRO A 88 -20.27 2.67 -15.46
C PRO A 88 -21.11 3.57 -14.54
N ALA A 89 -21.95 4.41 -15.14
CA ALA A 89 -22.86 5.30 -14.42
C ALA A 89 -24.17 5.46 -15.17
N ILE A 90 -25.22 5.76 -14.42
CA ILE A 90 -26.52 6.18 -14.95
C ILE A 90 -26.73 7.63 -14.51
N VAL A 91 -27.01 8.48 -15.49
CA VAL A 91 -27.34 9.89 -15.27
C VAL A 91 -28.81 10.07 -15.58
N TYR A 92 -29.56 10.51 -14.60
CA TYR A 92 -30.97 10.86 -14.74
C TYR A 92 -31.11 12.35 -14.95
N ASP A 93 -31.80 12.73 -16.03
CA ASP A 93 -32.34 14.07 -16.19
C ASP A 93 -33.64 14.18 -15.38
N MET A 94 -33.61 15.02 -14.35
CA MET A 94 -34.72 15.13 -13.38
C MET A 94 -35.88 16.01 -13.86
N GLN A 95 -35.68 16.78 -14.93
CA GLN A 95 -36.67 17.71 -15.48
C GLN A 95 -37.06 17.40 -16.92
N GLY A 96 -36.67 16.27 -17.47
CA GLY A 96 -36.75 15.87 -18.88
C GLY A 96 -38.15 15.85 -19.50
N ASP A 97 -39.14 16.49 -18.88
CA ASP A 97 -40.47 16.69 -19.44
C ASP A 97 -40.92 18.11 -19.08
N PHE A 98 -40.73 19.04 -19.99
CA PHE A 98 -40.91 20.50 -19.84
C PHE A 98 -42.28 20.94 -19.29
N ASN A 99 -43.25 20.05 -19.26
CA ASN A 99 -44.61 20.32 -18.83
C ASN A 99 -44.96 19.82 -17.42
N GLN A 100 -44.00 19.21 -16.71
CA GLN A 100 -44.26 18.66 -15.36
C GLN A 100 -43.36 19.32 -14.27
N ALA A 101 -43.96 20.12 -13.43
CA ALA A 101 -43.31 20.76 -12.27
C ALA A 101 -42.83 19.76 -11.18
N LYS A 102 -42.60 18.47 -11.51
CA LYS A 102 -42.19 17.46 -10.54
C LYS A 102 -40.94 16.73 -11.04
N SER A 103 -39.85 16.87 -10.31
CA SER A 103 -38.64 16.06 -10.49
C SER A 103 -38.96 14.58 -10.25
N ARG A 104 -38.64 13.72 -11.20
CA ARG A 104 -38.88 12.28 -11.13
C ARG A 104 -37.70 11.51 -11.70
N PHE A 105 -37.40 10.35 -11.10
CA PHE A 105 -36.53 9.36 -11.70
C PHE A 105 -37.29 8.66 -12.85
N ASN A 106 -37.09 9.10 -14.06
CA ASN A 106 -37.65 8.50 -15.23
C ASN A 106 -36.59 7.75 -16.00
N ALA A 107 -36.76 6.42 -16.12
CA ALA A 107 -35.82 5.56 -16.83
C ALA A 107 -35.70 5.92 -18.33
N ASN A 108 -36.75 6.52 -18.93
CA ASN A 108 -36.70 6.96 -20.31
C ASN A 108 -35.79 8.18 -20.53
N ASN A 109 -35.55 8.96 -19.48
CA ASN A 109 -34.67 10.13 -19.49
C ASN A 109 -33.32 9.80 -18.83
N ALA A 110 -32.97 8.52 -18.71
CA ALA A 110 -31.71 8.08 -18.18
C ALA A 110 -30.70 7.86 -19.28
N THR A 111 -29.51 8.37 -19.10
CA THR A 111 -28.34 8.16 -19.97
C THR A 111 -27.38 7.20 -19.28
N PHE A 112 -27.03 6.12 -19.95
CA PHE A 112 -25.96 5.24 -19.50
C PHE A 112 -24.62 5.78 -19.99
N GLU A 113 -23.72 6.00 -19.06
CA GLU A 113 -22.33 6.41 -19.34
C GLU A 113 -21.36 5.29 -18.97
N LEU A 114 -20.41 5.04 -19.85
CA LEU A 114 -19.27 4.18 -19.58
C LEU A 114 -17.99 4.96 -19.86
N THR A 115 -17.24 5.26 -18.81
CA THR A 115 -15.96 5.98 -18.91
C THR A 115 -14.81 5.06 -18.52
N ALA A 116 -13.75 5.06 -19.31
CA ALA A 116 -12.48 4.43 -18.96
C ALA A 116 -11.39 5.52 -18.84
N GLY A 117 -10.52 5.37 -17.87
CA GLY A 117 -9.47 6.35 -17.63
C GLY A 117 -8.24 5.73 -16.99
N LEU A 118 -7.08 6.30 -17.30
CA LEU A 118 -5.81 5.97 -16.69
C LEU A 118 -5.35 7.15 -15.83
N THR A 119 -5.10 6.88 -14.55
CA THR A 119 -4.64 7.90 -13.60
C THR A 119 -3.24 7.54 -13.13
N TYR A 120 -2.35 8.54 -13.12
CA TYR A 120 -1.03 8.44 -12.52
C TYR A 120 -0.98 9.25 -11.24
N HIS A 121 -0.60 8.62 -10.13
CA HIS A 121 -0.43 9.26 -8.84
C HIS A 121 1.03 9.66 -8.67
N PHE A 122 1.29 10.96 -8.72
CA PHE A 122 2.63 11.51 -8.54
C PHE A 122 3.14 11.22 -7.13
N LYS A 123 4.41 10.86 -7.01
CA LYS A 123 5.08 10.72 -5.72
C LYS A 123 5.18 12.09 -5.07
N MET A 124 4.53 12.28 -3.93
CA MET A 124 4.83 13.39 -3.03
C MET A 124 6.22 13.18 -2.39
N SER A 125 6.74 14.18 -1.67
CA SER A 125 8.06 14.13 -1.04
C SER A 125 8.32 12.90 -0.17
N THR A 126 7.27 12.28 0.39
CA THR A 126 7.30 11.02 1.17
C THR A 126 7.23 9.76 0.30
N GLY A 127 7.01 9.89 -1.01
CA GLY A 127 6.79 8.78 -1.94
C GLY A 127 5.44 8.06 -1.79
N ASN A 128 4.60 8.46 -0.84
CA ASN A 128 3.30 7.88 -0.59
C ASN A 128 2.18 8.81 -1.08
N HIS A 129 1.33 8.31 -1.95
CA HIS A 129 0.15 9.02 -2.48
C HIS A 129 -1.16 8.53 -1.84
N TYR A 130 -1.08 7.76 -0.77
CA TYR A 130 -2.21 7.21 -0.02
C TYR A 130 -2.00 7.35 1.48
N PHE A 131 -3.10 7.30 2.23
CA PHE A 131 -3.04 7.33 3.69
C PHE A 131 -2.52 5.99 4.22
N THR A 132 -1.47 6.05 5.03
CA THR A 132 -0.98 4.89 5.77
C THR A 132 -1.55 4.89 7.17
N LYS A 133 -1.89 3.71 7.69
CA LYS A 133 -2.24 3.59 9.11
C LYS A 133 -0.99 3.85 9.94
N VAL A 134 -1.00 4.89 10.74
CA VAL A 134 0.01 5.08 11.77
C VAL A 134 -0.28 4.05 12.86
N LYS A 135 0.69 3.17 13.14
CA LYS A 135 0.61 2.29 14.30
C LYS A 135 0.79 3.18 15.54
N VAL A 136 -0.29 3.42 16.25
CA VAL A 136 -0.18 4.05 17.58
C VAL A 136 0.49 3.01 18.47
N TYR A 137 1.76 3.23 18.79
CA TYR A 137 2.49 2.38 19.73
C TYR A 137 1.89 2.58 21.12
N ASN A 138 1.53 1.47 21.75
CA ASN A 138 1.17 1.51 23.16
C ASN A 138 2.44 1.65 23.97
N GLN A 139 2.50 2.61 24.90
CA GLN A 139 3.68 2.83 25.75
C GLN A 139 4.07 1.54 26.50
N SER A 140 3.09 0.76 26.93
CA SER A 140 3.31 -0.55 27.57
C SER A 140 4.07 -1.54 26.65
N GLU A 141 3.75 -1.58 25.34
CA GLU A 141 4.47 -2.46 24.38
C GLU A 141 5.93 -2.02 24.20
N ILE A 142 6.19 -0.71 24.23
CA ILE A 142 7.55 -0.17 24.17
C ILE A 142 8.33 -0.53 25.45
N ASP A 143 7.70 -0.41 26.60
CA ASP A 143 8.31 -0.70 27.89
C ASP A 143 8.66 -2.19 28.01
N ASP A 144 7.74 -3.08 27.59
CA ASP A 144 7.98 -4.53 27.55
C ASP A 144 9.14 -4.91 26.61
N LEU A 145 9.21 -4.28 25.43
CA LEU A 145 10.33 -4.48 24.51
C LEU A 145 11.64 -3.98 25.08
N ASN A 146 11.65 -2.85 25.76
CA ASN A 146 12.86 -2.33 26.43
C ASN A 146 13.34 -3.25 27.55
N VAL A 147 12.43 -3.81 28.33
CA VAL A 147 12.77 -4.83 29.35
C VAL A 147 13.39 -6.06 28.70
N ALA A 148 12.81 -6.57 27.62
CA ALA A 148 13.35 -7.72 26.89
C ALA A 148 14.73 -7.43 26.29
N ILE A 149 14.95 -6.24 25.73
CA ILE A 149 16.25 -5.81 25.19
C ILE A 149 17.29 -5.77 26.31
N ASN A 150 16.98 -5.23 27.48
CA ASN A 150 17.90 -5.16 28.60
C ASN A 150 18.25 -6.55 29.12
N ALA A 151 17.28 -7.46 29.26
CA ALA A 151 17.53 -8.84 29.65
C ALA A 151 18.44 -9.57 28.66
N LEU A 152 18.23 -9.39 27.35
CA LEU A 152 19.11 -9.94 26.33
C LEU A 152 20.53 -9.39 26.38
N ARG A 153 20.69 -8.09 26.65
CA ARG A 153 22.01 -7.46 26.82
C ARG A 153 22.76 -8.04 28.03
N GLU A 154 22.07 -8.29 29.13
CA GLU A 154 22.67 -8.96 30.30
C GLU A 154 23.11 -10.39 30.00
N GLN A 155 22.28 -11.13 29.27
CA GLN A 155 22.62 -12.50 28.82
C GLN A 155 23.87 -12.50 27.92
N VAL A 156 23.92 -11.61 26.93
CA VAL A 156 25.10 -11.44 26.07
C VAL A 156 26.34 -11.12 26.90
N GLY A 157 26.25 -10.16 27.84
CA GLY A 157 27.37 -9.81 28.71
C GLY A 157 27.81 -10.96 29.59
N SER A 158 26.94 -11.84 30.08
CA SER A 158 27.32 -13.02 30.85
C SER A 158 28.02 -14.08 29.95
N ARG A 159 27.52 -14.30 28.74
CA ARG A 159 28.14 -15.21 27.77
C ARG A 159 29.53 -14.73 27.32
N ASP A 160 29.71 -13.44 27.14
CA ASP A 160 31.02 -12.84 26.83
C ASP A 160 32.03 -13.09 27.92
N ARG A 161 31.63 -12.97 29.20
CA ARG A 161 32.50 -13.27 30.36
C ARG A 161 32.85 -14.76 30.40
N GLU A 162 31.86 -15.66 30.20
CA GLU A 162 32.12 -17.11 30.15
C GLU A 162 33.09 -17.47 29.02
N LEU A 163 32.92 -16.85 27.85
CA LEU A 163 33.77 -17.07 26.68
C LEU A 163 35.21 -16.57 26.94
N ASN A 164 35.37 -15.41 27.54
CA ASN A 164 36.66 -14.87 27.95
C ASN A 164 37.37 -15.79 28.99
N ASN A 165 36.64 -16.30 29.97
CA ASN A 165 37.16 -17.25 30.96
C ASN A 165 37.59 -18.56 30.29
N ALA A 166 36.77 -19.08 29.37
CA ALA A 166 37.11 -20.29 28.62
C ALA A 166 38.38 -20.08 27.76
N ASN A 167 38.49 -18.96 27.06
CA ASN A 167 39.66 -18.62 26.28
C ASN A 167 40.95 -18.49 27.14
N GLN A 168 40.85 -17.91 28.34
CA GLN A 168 41.99 -17.84 29.30
C GLN A 168 42.39 -19.25 29.75
N ARG A 169 41.45 -20.14 30.05
CA ARG A 169 41.72 -21.55 30.40
C ARG A 169 42.38 -22.30 29.24
N ILE A 170 41.90 -22.11 28.01
CA ILE A 170 42.49 -22.72 26.80
C ILE A 170 43.94 -22.25 26.62
N SER A 171 44.24 -20.95 26.77
CA SER A 171 45.58 -20.43 26.62
C SER A 171 46.50 -20.92 27.76
N GLY A 172 45.99 -21.06 29.00
CA GLY A 172 46.71 -21.69 30.10
C GLY A 172 47.08 -23.15 29.83
N LEU A 173 46.11 -23.93 29.40
CA LEU A 173 46.31 -25.35 29.04
C LEU A 173 47.28 -25.52 27.85
N HIS A 174 47.24 -24.68 26.87
CA HIS A 174 48.20 -24.65 25.78
C HIS A 174 49.62 -24.42 26.28
N LYS A 175 49.82 -23.50 27.18
CA LYS A 175 51.13 -23.24 27.77
C LYS A 175 51.65 -24.43 28.59
N GLU A 176 50.80 -25.02 29.40
CA GLU A 176 51.15 -26.25 30.17
C GLU A 176 51.51 -27.42 29.23
N LEU A 177 50.78 -27.60 28.14
CA LEU A 177 51.02 -28.62 27.15
C LEU A 177 52.35 -28.44 26.46
N GLU A 178 52.72 -27.23 26.06
CA GLU A 178 54.01 -26.89 25.47
C GLU A 178 55.16 -27.10 26.49
N GLU A 179 54.97 -26.74 27.76
CA GLU A 179 55.96 -27.00 28.83
C GLU A 179 56.15 -28.51 29.06
N CYS A 180 55.11 -29.31 29.04
CA CYS A 180 55.23 -30.77 29.11
C CYS A 180 55.98 -31.34 27.91
N ARG A 181 55.67 -30.87 26.69
CA ARG A 181 56.28 -31.33 25.43
C ARG A 181 57.78 -31.05 25.41
N THR A 182 58.21 -29.88 25.92
CA THR A 182 59.63 -29.53 25.98
C THR A 182 60.37 -30.35 27.08
N LYS A 183 59.67 -30.76 28.13
CA LYS A 183 60.26 -31.65 29.17
C LYS A 183 60.46 -33.11 28.71
N VAL A 184 59.66 -33.61 27.77
CA VAL A 184 59.73 -34.95 27.25
C VAL A 184 60.82 -35.13 26.16
N VAL A 185 61.24 -34.08 25.48
CA VAL A 185 62.31 -34.11 24.46
C VAL A 185 63.71 -34.51 24.97
N PRO A 186 64.10 -34.20 26.22
CA PRO A 186 65.44 -34.62 26.72
C PRO A 186 65.60 -36.15 26.91
N ILE A 187 64.49 -36.90 27.10
CA ILE A 187 64.57 -38.37 27.37
C ILE A 187 64.99 -39.11 26.13
N GLU A 188 64.57 -38.73 24.95
CA GLU A 188 64.99 -39.39 23.68
C GLU A 188 66.46 -39.15 23.36
N THR A 189 67.01 -37.97 23.71
CA THR A 189 68.43 -37.69 23.51
C THR A 189 69.32 -38.44 24.50
N VAL A 190 68.86 -38.69 25.74
CA VAL A 190 69.60 -39.46 26.73
C VAL A 190 69.65 -40.94 26.32
N VAL A 191 68.57 -41.55 25.81
CA VAL A 191 68.52 -42.93 25.30
C VAL A 191 69.45 -43.16 24.12
N LYS A 192 69.53 -42.20 23.17
CA LYS A 192 70.46 -42.24 22.05
C LYS A 192 71.91 -42.18 22.44
N THR A 193 72.25 -41.39 23.45
CA THR A 193 73.62 -41.26 23.94
C THR A 193 74.08 -42.52 24.71
N CYS A 194 73.20 -43.20 25.49
CA CYS A 194 73.50 -44.46 26.13
C CYS A 194 73.73 -45.60 25.16
N LEU A 195 73.02 -45.67 24.03
CA LEU A 195 73.18 -46.74 23.00
C LEU A 195 74.46 -46.57 22.19
N LEU A 196 75.06 -45.37 22.11
CA LEU A 196 76.35 -45.13 21.44
C LEU A 196 77.58 -45.50 22.30
N TYR A 197 77.40 -45.76 23.60
CA TYR A 197 78.52 -46.10 24.51
C TYR A 197 78.65 -47.59 24.80
N THR A 198 77.77 -48.46 24.23
CA THR A 198 77.75 -49.94 24.43
C THR A 198 78.00 -50.74 23.14
N SER A 199 78.64 -50.14 22.13
CA SER A 199 79.08 -50.85 20.90
C SER A 199 80.58 -50.68 20.65
#